data_b5b03d8a92323d8414ec6412215bf83a
#
_entry.id   b5b03d8a92323d8414ec6412215bf83a
#
_cell.length_a   1.000
_cell.length_b   1.000
_cell.length_c   1.000
_cell.angle_alpha   90.00
_cell.angle_beta   90.00
_cell.angle_gamma   90.00
#
_symmetry.space_group_name_H-M   'P 1'
#
loop_
_entity.id
_entity.type
_entity.pdbx_description
1 polymer ?
#
loop_
_entity_poly.entity_id
_entity_poly.type
_entity_poly.pdbx_seq_one_letter_code
_entity_poly.pdbx_strand_id
1 'polypeptide(L)'
;MPLEAGVRYLKYLTARMSSFRNIWWSLANEYDFLRELKPEYWDTFTHTVVGNDPYSHLCSIHTYTAKYYKYWEPEYTHASIQDQAPVEGFGRAATVKNIYKKPIIFDEVCYEGNMDNRWGSLSGQEYLYRLWQGLIVGTYVTHGECYMDDPKDYSRDFLAVGGTFQGESWKRIGFTRQILDALPNPLHLCDSSWDPYTSTAGENYYMIYLGKEIKPEWAFDLPVKNAFYPRLKEGVRFKVEVIDTWNMTIAEWPVVFETTAPVKDRVYDKNQGRVRLPASPYLLLRITEVE
;
A
#
# COMPACT_ATOMS: atom_id res chain seq x y z
N MET A 1 -13.29 -7.85 30.55
CA MET A 1 -14.61 -8.43 30.15
C MET A 1 -14.48 -9.95 30.16
N PRO A 2 -15.39 -10.69 30.82
CA PRO A 2 -15.38 -12.17 30.77
C PRO A 2 -15.52 -12.67 29.34
N LEU A 3 -14.84 -13.77 28.99
CA LEU A 3 -14.84 -14.35 27.64
C LEU A 3 -16.26 -14.61 27.12
N GLU A 4 -17.11 -15.20 27.97
CA GLU A 4 -18.49 -15.52 27.64
C GLU A 4 -19.34 -14.29 27.30
N ALA A 5 -19.10 -13.17 27.99
CA ALA A 5 -19.78 -11.91 27.70
C ALA A 5 -19.35 -11.35 26.34
N GLY A 6 -18.05 -11.45 26.01
CA GLY A 6 -17.52 -11.09 24.69
C GLY A 6 -18.12 -11.95 23.57
N VAL A 7 -18.15 -13.25 23.76
CA VAL A 7 -18.75 -14.19 22.79
C VAL A 7 -20.24 -13.87 22.57
N ARG A 8 -20.99 -13.62 23.63
CA ARG A 8 -22.40 -13.24 23.54
C ARG A 8 -22.59 -11.93 22.77
N TYR A 9 -21.78 -10.93 23.07
CA TYR A 9 -21.81 -9.65 22.39
C TYR A 9 -21.52 -9.81 20.89
N LEU A 10 -20.46 -10.54 20.54
CA LEU A 10 -20.08 -10.77 19.13
C LEU A 10 -21.15 -11.54 18.37
N LYS A 11 -21.76 -12.57 18.96
CA LYS A 11 -22.90 -13.28 18.32
C LYS A 11 -24.05 -12.33 18.03
N TYR A 12 -24.41 -11.48 19.01
CA TYR A 12 -25.45 -10.49 18.81
C TYR A 12 -25.10 -9.47 17.73
N LEU A 13 -23.88 -8.92 17.78
CA LEU A 13 -23.40 -7.95 16.79
C LEU A 13 -23.40 -8.54 15.39
N THR A 14 -22.84 -9.74 15.21
CA THR A 14 -22.80 -10.43 13.92
C THR A 14 -24.21 -10.67 13.38
N ALA A 15 -25.13 -11.17 14.21
CA ALA A 15 -26.52 -11.38 13.80
C ALA A 15 -27.25 -10.10 13.36
N ARG A 16 -26.85 -8.94 13.89
CA ARG A 16 -27.45 -7.63 13.55
C ARG A 16 -26.83 -7.00 12.32
N MET A 17 -25.55 -7.17 12.13
CA MET A 17 -24.76 -6.39 11.17
C MET A 17 -24.45 -7.16 9.87
N SER A 18 -24.40 -8.48 9.91
CA SER A 18 -23.99 -9.27 8.73
C SER A 18 -24.92 -9.14 7.52
N SER A 19 -26.14 -8.61 7.67
CA SER A 19 -27.03 -8.32 6.54
C SER A 19 -26.57 -7.13 5.68
N PHE A 20 -25.65 -6.31 6.17
CA PHE A 20 -25.11 -5.16 5.44
C PHE A 20 -23.90 -5.58 4.60
N ARG A 21 -24.02 -5.55 3.30
CA ARG A 21 -22.96 -5.99 2.36
C ARG A 21 -21.70 -5.10 2.36
N ASN A 22 -21.76 -3.92 2.94
CA ASN A 22 -20.68 -2.93 2.93
C ASN A 22 -19.91 -2.88 4.26
N ILE A 23 -19.92 -3.95 5.02
CA ILE A 23 -19.13 -4.11 6.22
C ILE A 23 -18.00 -5.12 6.02
N TRP A 24 -17.00 -5.05 6.85
CA TRP A 24 -16.05 -6.10 7.15
C TRP A 24 -15.69 -6.06 8.63
N TRP A 25 -15.15 -7.16 9.13
CA TRP A 25 -14.89 -7.34 10.55
C TRP A 25 -13.44 -7.03 10.87
N SER A 26 -13.20 -6.08 11.78
CA SER A 26 -11.93 -5.91 12.49
C SER A 26 -12.16 -6.25 13.95
N LEU A 27 -11.51 -7.31 14.46
CA LEU A 27 -11.76 -7.84 15.81
C LEU A 27 -11.26 -6.87 16.88
N ALA A 28 -10.23 -6.10 16.59
CA ALA A 28 -9.72 -5.04 17.45
C ALA A 28 -8.84 -4.11 16.62
N ASN A 29 -8.71 -2.87 17.06
CA ASN A 29 -7.59 -2.00 16.78
C ASN A 29 -6.50 -2.29 17.81
N GLU A 30 -5.23 -2.46 17.35
CA GLU A 30 -4.06 -2.67 18.21
C GLU A 30 -4.32 -3.71 19.33
N TYR A 31 -4.78 -4.90 18.94
CA TYR A 31 -5.24 -5.95 19.86
C TYR A 31 -4.25 -6.23 21.00
N ASP A 32 -2.99 -6.05 20.75
CA ASP A 32 -1.88 -6.37 21.64
C ASP A 32 -1.59 -5.30 22.70
N PHE A 33 -2.31 -4.17 22.67
CA PHE A 33 -2.40 -3.27 23.82
C PHE A 33 -3.33 -3.79 24.91
N LEU A 34 -4.28 -4.64 24.60
CA LEU A 34 -5.17 -5.24 25.57
C LEU A 34 -4.48 -6.41 26.29
N ARG A 35 -3.44 -6.11 27.04
CA ARG A 35 -2.55 -7.09 27.71
C ARG A 35 -3.27 -8.04 28.67
N GLU A 36 -4.45 -7.66 29.14
CA GLU A 36 -5.30 -8.47 30.01
C GLU A 36 -6.04 -9.58 29.27
N LEU A 37 -6.17 -9.47 27.96
CA LEU A 37 -6.79 -10.50 27.13
C LEU A 37 -5.72 -11.48 26.63
N LYS A 38 -5.93 -12.76 26.94
CA LYS A 38 -5.05 -13.82 26.45
C LYS A 38 -5.18 -13.97 24.92
N PRO A 39 -4.13 -14.41 24.22
CA PRO A 39 -4.18 -14.64 22.78
C PRO A 39 -5.34 -15.56 22.34
N GLU A 40 -5.69 -16.58 23.15
CA GLU A 40 -6.77 -17.53 22.87
C GLU A 40 -8.17 -16.87 22.87
N TYR A 41 -8.31 -15.71 23.50
CA TYR A 41 -9.57 -14.96 23.46
C TYR A 41 -9.83 -14.42 22.06
N TRP A 42 -8.77 -13.94 21.40
CA TRP A 42 -8.87 -13.44 20.03
C TRP A 42 -9.24 -14.56 19.04
N ASP A 43 -8.71 -15.77 19.24
CA ASP A 43 -9.11 -16.94 18.45
C ASP A 43 -10.58 -17.24 18.64
N THR A 44 -11.03 -17.26 19.89
CA THR A 44 -12.46 -17.51 20.22
C THR A 44 -13.36 -16.43 19.60
N PHE A 45 -12.93 -15.17 19.63
CA PHE A 45 -13.69 -14.06 19.07
C PHE A 45 -13.75 -14.16 17.53
N THR A 46 -12.62 -14.44 16.89
CA THR A 46 -12.54 -14.64 15.44
C THR A 46 -13.44 -15.79 14.99
N HIS A 47 -13.33 -16.97 15.61
CA HIS A 47 -14.18 -18.10 15.30
C HIS A 47 -15.67 -17.78 15.55
N THR A 48 -15.97 -16.98 16.60
CA THR A 48 -17.36 -16.59 16.88
C THR A 48 -17.91 -15.70 15.77
N VAL A 49 -17.17 -14.72 15.29
CA VAL A 49 -17.63 -13.83 14.22
C VAL A 49 -17.74 -14.60 12.91
N VAL A 50 -16.69 -15.28 12.49
CA VAL A 50 -16.66 -16.01 11.21
C VAL A 50 -17.70 -17.13 11.17
N GLY A 51 -17.86 -17.87 12.27
CA GLY A 51 -18.84 -18.96 12.35
C GLY A 51 -20.30 -18.52 12.45
N ASN A 52 -20.59 -17.26 12.74
CA ASN A 52 -21.95 -16.70 12.82
C ASN A 52 -22.26 -15.71 11.69
N ASP A 53 -21.31 -15.42 10.81
CA ASP A 53 -21.49 -14.57 9.62
C ASP A 53 -21.84 -15.42 8.40
N PRO A 54 -23.12 -15.43 7.98
CA PRO A 54 -23.58 -16.29 6.87
C PRO A 54 -23.15 -15.79 5.49
N TYR A 55 -22.56 -14.58 5.40
CA TYR A 55 -22.18 -13.94 4.15
C TYR A 55 -20.67 -13.92 3.91
N SER A 56 -19.88 -14.44 4.86
CA SER A 56 -18.43 -14.52 4.75
C SER A 56 -17.76 -13.17 4.45
N HIS A 57 -18.13 -12.13 5.19
CA HIS A 57 -17.50 -10.81 5.06
C HIS A 57 -16.02 -10.90 5.36
N LEU A 58 -15.28 -9.92 4.84
CA LEU A 58 -13.85 -9.78 5.14
C LEU A 58 -13.64 -9.70 6.65
N CYS A 59 -12.63 -10.40 7.14
CA CYS A 59 -12.30 -10.45 8.56
C CYS A 59 -10.80 -10.35 8.79
N SER A 60 -10.39 -9.52 9.72
CA SER A 60 -9.02 -9.39 10.18
C SER A 60 -8.96 -8.92 11.64
N ILE A 61 -7.75 -8.69 12.12
CA ILE A 61 -7.46 -8.07 13.40
C ILE A 61 -6.26 -7.16 13.23
N HIS A 62 -6.29 -5.96 13.80
CA HIS A 62 -5.22 -4.99 13.66
C HIS A 62 -4.17 -5.15 14.76
N THR A 63 -2.91 -5.29 14.36
CA THR A 63 -1.76 -5.41 15.27
C THR A 63 -1.09 -4.05 15.47
N TYR A 64 -0.60 -3.80 16.69
CA TYR A 64 0.36 -2.72 16.92
C TYR A 64 1.68 -2.98 16.20
N THR A 65 2.49 -1.97 16.11
CA THR A 65 3.74 -1.91 15.32
C THR A 65 4.64 -3.14 15.44
N ALA A 66 5.16 -3.55 14.28
CA ALA A 66 6.28 -4.48 14.12
C ALA A 66 6.06 -5.91 14.67
N LYS A 67 4.82 -6.30 14.85
CA LYS A 67 4.49 -7.69 15.21
C LYS A 67 3.96 -8.46 14.03
N TYR A 68 4.36 -9.72 13.95
CA TYR A 68 3.73 -10.69 13.08
C TYR A 68 2.57 -11.35 13.80
N TYR A 69 1.45 -11.46 13.12
CA TYR A 69 0.30 -12.21 13.59
C TYR A 69 0.01 -13.37 12.66
N LYS A 70 -0.83 -14.32 13.06
CA LYS A 70 -1.13 -15.53 12.30
C LYS A 70 -2.14 -15.33 11.17
N TYR A 71 -1.98 -14.28 10.37
CA TYR A 71 -2.87 -14.00 9.24
C TYR A 71 -2.89 -15.08 8.16
N TRP A 72 -2.00 -16.08 8.21
CA TRP A 72 -2.06 -17.26 7.35
C TRP A 72 -3.24 -18.18 7.67
N GLU A 73 -3.85 -18.08 8.87
CA GLU A 73 -5.03 -18.84 9.23
C GLU A 73 -6.23 -18.50 8.32
N PRO A 74 -7.10 -19.48 7.98
CA PRO A 74 -8.15 -19.30 6.98
C PRO A 74 -9.22 -18.27 7.37
N GLU A 75 -9.41 -18.02 8.66
CA GLU A 75 -10.38 -17.07 9.18
C GLU A 75 -10.05 -15.62 8.81
N TYR A 76 -8.76 -15.31 8.61
CA TYR A 76 -8.34 -13.96 8.23
C TYR A 76 -8.29 -13.85 6.71
N THR A 77 -9.08 -12.95 6.15
CA THR A 77 -9.12 -12.70 4.70
C THR A 77 -7.98 -11.83 4.21
N HIS A 78 -7.43 -11.02 5.09
CA HIS A 78 -6.32 -10.09 4.82
C HIS A 78 -5.49 -9.86 6.09
N ALA A 79 -4.28 -9.36 5.92
CA ALA A 79 -3.45 -8.89 7.02
C ALA A 79 -3.67 -7.39 7.23
N SER A 80 -4.01 -7.00 8.45
CA SER A 80 -4.24 -5.63 8.90
C SER A 80 -3.06 -5.23 9.78
N ILE A 81 -2.20 -4.33 9.27
CA ILE A 81 -0.87 -4.10 9.86
C ILE A 81 -0.67 -2.61 10.11
N GLN A 82 -0.19 -2.30 11.31
CA GLN A 82 0.36 -1.00 11.62
C GLN A 82 1.88 -1.01 11.40
N ASP A 83 2.40 0.00 10.73
CA ASP A 83 3.83 0.18 10.53
C ASP A 83 4.26 1.62 10.83
N GLN A 84 4.64 1.86 12.08
CA GLN A 84 5.12 3.17 12.53
C GLN A 84 6.58 3.43 12.18
N ALA A 85 7.34 2.40 11.85
CA ALA A 85 8.67 2.60 11.31
C ALA A 85 8.54 3.26 9.92
N PRO A 86 9.45 4.16 9.54
CA PRO A 86 9.50 4.58 8.16
C PRO A 86 9.58 3.32 7.31
N VAL A 87 8.64 3.16 6.41
CA VAL A 87 8.79 2.19 5.33
C VAL A 87 9.88 2.78 4.44
N GLU A 88 11.13 2.63 4.87
CA GLU A 88 12.31 3.18 4.19
C GLU A 88 12.59 2.49 2.86
N GLY A 89 11.77 1.52 2.54
CA GLY A 89 11.82 0.83 1.27
C GLY A 89 10.66 -0.12 1.11
N PHE A 90 10.32 -0.43 -0.13
CA PHE A 90 9.31 -1.43 -0.50
C PHE A 90 9.59 -2.81 0.14
N GLY A 91 10.82 -3.07 0.59
CA GLY A 91 11.25 -4.38 1.09
C GLY A 91 10.40 -4.91 2.22
N ARG A 92 9.93 -4.05 3.14
CA ARG A 92 9.04 -4.49 4.21
C ARG A 92 7.67 -4.91 3.68
N ALA A 93 7.06 -4.12 2.83
CA ALA A 93 5.76 -4.43 2.23
C ALA A 93 5.85 -5.71 1.36
N ALA A 94 6.91 -5.86 0.57
CA ALA A 94 7.16 -7.06 -0.22
C ALA A 94 7.36 -8.30 0.67
N THR A 95 8.12 -8.18 1.75
CA THR A 95 8.36 -9.28 2.70
C THR A 95 7.06 -9.75 3.34
N VAL A 96 6.26 -8.83 3.85
CA VAL A 96 4.98 -9.15 4.50
C VAL A 96 4.00 -9.79 3.51
N LYS A 97 3.93 -9.28 2.27
CA LYS A 97 3.13 -9.87 1.20
C LYS A 97 3.54 -11.31 0.87
N ASN A 98 4.84 -11.57 0.82
CA ASN A 98 5.37 -12.91 0.57
C ASN A 98 5.11 -13.89 1.73
N ILE A 99 5.14 -13.41 2.98
CA ILE A 99 4.85 -14.22 4.17
C ILE A 99 3.39 -14.67 4.18
N TYR A 100 2.46 -13.74 4.02
CA TYR A 100 1.04 -14.05 4.22
C TYR A 100 0.34 -14.55 2.96
N LYS A 101 0.80 -14.17 1.75
CA LYS A 101 0.18 -14.52 0.46
C LYS A 101 -1.32 -14.18 0.40
N LYS A 102 -1.68 -13.11 1.08
CA LYS A 102 -3.04 -12.55 1.19
C LYS A 102 -2.96 -11.05 0.90
N PRO A 103 -4.08 -10.36 0.66
CA PRO A 103 -4.10 -8.90 0.65
C PRO A 103 -3.48 -8.34 1.94
N ILE A 104 -2.61 -7.37 1.80
CA ILE A 104 -2.00 -6.65 2.91
C ILE A 104 -2.59 -5.25 2.93
N ILE A 105 -3.11 -4.85 4.08
CA ILE A 105 -3.57 -3.49 4.33
C ILE A 105 -2.69 -2.92 5.44
N PHE A 106 -1.93 -1.89 5.11
CA PHE A 106 -1.28 -1.07 6.12
C PHE A 106 -2.30 -0.05 6.61
N ASP A 107 -2.97 -0.40 7.69
CA ASP A 107 -4.03 0.42 8.26
C ASP A 107 -3.48 1.70 8.91
N GLU A 108 -2.25 1.63 9.39
CA GLU A 108 -1.57 2.79 9.95
C GLU A 108 -0.09 2.80 9.56
N VAL A 109 0.34 3.90 8.95
CA VAL A 109 1.74 4.16 8.57
C VAL A 109 2.27 5.45 9.19
N CYS A 110 1.75 5.83 10.34
CA CYS A 110 1.74 7.16 10.93
C CYS A 110 0.82 8.11 10.15
N TYR A 111 0.66 9.33 10.64
CA TYR A 111 -0.32 10.28 10.15
C TYR A 111 0.33 11.60 9.76
N GLU A 112 -0.17 12.21 8.69
CA GLU A 112 0.09 13.61 8.42
C GLU A 112 -0.52 14.46 9.53
N GLY A 113 0.25 15.44 10.06
CA GLY A 113 -0.28 16.23 11.15
C GLY A 113 0.74 17.15 11.82
N ASN A 114 0.31 17.71 12.94
CA ASN A 114 1.09 18.67 13.73
C ASN A 114 1.27 18.26 15.20
N MET A 115 0.98 17.02 15.55
CA MET A 115 1.12 16.55 16.94
C MET A 115 2.58 16.59 17.41
N ASP A 116 2.79 16.88 18.68
CA ASP A 116 4.10 16.76 19.33
C ASP A 116 4.42 15.27 19.62
N ASN A 117 4.23 14.44 18.58
CA ASN A 117 4.52 13.02 18.62
C ASN A 117 4.83 12.50 17.20
N ARG A 118 5.84 11.66 17.10
CA ARG A 118 6.34 11.14 15.83
C ARG A 118 5.27 10.49 14.94
N TRP A 119 4.31 9.80 15.50
CA TRP A 119 3.30 9.08 14.74
C TRP A 119 2.22 9.99 14.13
N GLY A 120 2.04 11.21 14.64
CA GLY A 120 1.05 12.18 14.18
C GLY A 120 1.64 13.49 13.67
N SER A 121 2.88 13.49 13.19
CA SER A 121 3.60 14.69 12.74
C SER A 121 4.31 14.52 11.39
N LEU A 122 3.82 13.62 10.56
CA LEU A 122 4.37 13.50 9.20
C LEU A 122 4.01 14.72 8.36
N SER A 123 4.93 15.11 7.48
CA SER A 123 4.58 15.99 6.37
C SER A 123 3.73 15.24 5.33
N GLY A 124 2.95 15.97 4.52
CA GLY A 124 2.20 15.37 3.43
C GLY A 124 3.09 14.62 2.43
N GLN A 125 4.32 15.13 2.18
CA GLN A 125 5.30 14.46 1.33
C GLN A 125 5.77 13.12 1.91
N GLU A 126 6.07 13.08 3.20
CA GLU A 126 6.47 11.84 3.88
C GLU A 126 5.33 10.83 3.88
N TYR A 127 4.10 11.30 4.08
CA TYR A 127 2.93 10.46 4.02
C TYR A 127 2.72 9.87 2.62
N LEU A 128 2.78 10.69 1.57
CA LEU A 128 2.67 10.25 0.17
C LEU A 128 3.77 9.25 -0.21
N TYR A 129 4.99 9.49 0.29
CA TYR A 129 6.11 8.56 0.09
C TYR A 129 5.78 7.18 0.67
N ARG A 130 5.32 7.09 1.90
CA ARG A 130 4.93 5.83 2.57
C ARG A 130 3.78 5.13 1.85
N LEU A 131 2.80 5.89 1.41
CA LEU A 131 1.69 5.39 0.60
C LEU A 131 2.22 4.66 -0.64
N TRP A 132 3.08 5.30 -1.43
CA TRP A 132 3.62 4.70 -2.65
C TRP A 132 4.57 3.54 -2.40
N GLN A 133 5.30 3.52 -1.27
CA GLN A 133 6.12 2.36 -0.90
C GLN A 133 5.26 1.09 -0.70
N GLY A 134 4.09 1.23 -0.15
CA GLY A 134 3.14 0.11 -0.06
C GLY A 134 2.48 -0.21 -1.40
N LEU A 135 1.94 0.79 -2.08
CA LEU A 135 1.16 0.60 -3.30
C LEU A 135 1.97 -0.02 -4.43
N ILE A 136 3.23 0.39 -4.61
CA ILE A 136 4.05 -0.08 -5.73
C ILE A 136 4.29 -1.60 -5.68
N VAL A 137 4.27 -2.21 -4.53
CA VAL A 137 4.39 -3.66 -4.39
C VAL A 137 3.05 -4.41 -4.40
N GLY A 138 1.94 -3.68 -4.62
CA GLY A 138 0.59 -4.24 -4.67
C GLY A 138 0.03 -4.57 -3.29
N THR A 139 0.29 -3.73 -2.30
CA THR A 139 -0.42 -3.69 -1.01
C THR A 139 -1.36 -2.49 -0.96
N TYR A 140 -2.12 -2.37 0.10
CA TYR A 140 -3.02 -1.25 0.34
C TYR A 140 -2.52 -0.43 1.51
N VAL A 141 -2.74 0.88 1.48
CA VAL A 141 -2.37 1.80 2.56
C VAL A 141 -3.56 2.73 2.79
N THR A 142 -3.97 2.88 4.04
CA THR A 142 -5.07 3.79 4.40
C THR A 142 -4.54 5.18 4.73
N HIS A 143 -5.40 6.17 4.72
CA HIS A 143 -5.09 7.56 5.03
C HIS A 143 -5.61 7.96 6.42
N GLY A 144 -4.84 8.81 7.10
CA GLY A 144 -5.27 9.50 8.31
C GLY A 144 -4.50 10.79 8.53
N GLU A 145 -5.16 11.74 9.19
CA GLU A 145 -4.58 13.03 9.59
C GLU A 145 -4.72 13.22 11.11
N CYS A 146 -3.73 13.90 11.71
CA CYS A 146 -3.69 14.26 13.13
C CYS A 146 -3.34 15.74 13.29
N TYR A 147 -4.26 16.61 12.92
CA TYR A 147 -4.13 18.05 13.16
C TYR A 147 -4.89 18.45 14.41
N MET A 148 -4.20 19.15 15.30
CA MET A 148 -4.70 19.58 16.59
C MET A 148 -4.54 21.08 16.75
N ASP A 149 -5.50 21.73 17.45
CA ASP A 149 -5.42 23.15 17.78
C ASP A 149 -4.25 23.44 18.71
N ASP A 150 -4.03 22.58 19.70
CA ASP A 150 -2.82 22.56 20.53
C ASP A 150 -2.09 21.21 20.34
N PRO A 151 -0.94 21.19 19.65
CA PRO A 151 -0.17 19.98 19.44
C PRO A 151 0.26 19.21 20.68
N LYS A 152 0.20 19.84 21.86
CA LYS A 152 0.58 19.25 23.14
C LYS A 152 -0.60 18.76 23.96
N ASP A 153 -1.81 19.19 23.62
CA ASP A 153 -3.02 18.78 24.34
C ASP A 153 -3.73 17.62 23.61
N TYR A 154 -3.42 16.40 24.01
CA TYR A 154 -4.05 15.19 23.50
C TYR A 154 -5.47 14.96 24.00
N SER A 155 -6.01 15.82 24.85
CA SER A 155 -7.24 15.52 25.58
C SER A 155 -8.52 15.72 24.76
N ARG A 156 -8.47 16.46 23.66
CA ARG A 156 -9.69 16.92 22.97
C ARG A 156 -9.85 16.48 21.54
N ASP A 157 -8.81 16.49 20.73
CA ASP A 157 -8.98 16.58 19.28
C ASP A 157 -8.53 15.32 18.55
N PHE A 158 -7.91 14.39 19.24
CA PHE A 158 -7.29 13.23 18.64
C PHE A 158 -8.30 12.21 18.09
N LEU A 159 -9.43 12.05 18.75
CA LEU A 159 -10.43 11.06 18.35
C LEU A 159 -11.82 11.68 18.19
N ALA A 160 -12.44 11.39 17.06
CA ALA A 160 -13.87 11.52 16.84
C ALA A 160 -14.45 12.94 16.77
N VAL A 161 -13.66 13.95 16.51
CA VAL A 161 -14.22 15.30 16.33
C VAL A 161 -14.80 15.47 14.93
N GLY A 162 -14.36 14.66 13.97
CA GLY A 162 -14.68 14.85 12.56
C GLY A 162 -14.05 16.14 12.05
N GLY A 163 -14.32 16.52 10.83
CA GLY A 163 -13.86 17.81 10.35
C GLY A 163 -13.49 17.84 8.88
N THR A 164 -12.86 18.94 8.50
CA THR A 164 -12.32 19.15 7.17
C THR A 164 -10.85 18.71 7.15
N PHE A 165 -10.42 18.05 6.10
CA PHE A 165 -9.02 17.74 5.89
C PHE A 165 -8.17 19.02 5.89
N GLN A 166 -7.12 19.02 6.72
CA GLN A 166 -6.22 20.16 6.88
C GLN A 166 -4.88 19.91 6.17
N GLY A 167 -4.50 18.65 5.98
CA GLY A 167 -3.26 18.27 5.34
C GLY A 167 -3.26 18.45 3.84
N GLU A 168 -2.17 18.07 3.24
CA GLU A 168 -1.94 18.21 1.81
C GLU A 168 -2.01 16.88 1.06
N SER A 169 -1.79 15.75 1.76
CA SER A 169 -1.70 14.43 1.14
C SER A 169 -3.04 13.94 0.57
N TRP A 170 -4.17 14.28 1.15
CA TRP A 170 -5.47 13.78 0.72
C TRP A 170 -5.80 14.08 -0.76
N LYS A 171 -5.38 15.24 -1.28
CA LYS A 171 -5.51 15.59 -2.71
C LYS A 171 -4.67 14.67 -3.59
N ARG A 172 -3.45 14.37 -3.14
CA ARG A 172 -2.49 13.47 -3.80
C ARG A 172 -2.98 12.02 -3.79
N ILE A 173 -3.69 11.63 -2.75
CA ILE A 173 -4.36 10.31 -2.69
C ILE A 173 -5.48 10.21 -3.73
N GLY A 174 -6.27 11.26 -3.90
CA GLY A 174 -7.26 11.33 -4.98
C GLY A 174 -6.63 11.16 -6.37
N PHE A 175 -5.50 11.82 -6.62
CA PHE A 175 -4.73 11.66 -7.84
C PHE A 175 -4.11 10.26 -7.97
N THR A 176 -3.55 9.72 -6.89
CA THR A 176 -3.04 8.35 -6.84
C THR A 176 -4.12 7.34 -7.20
N ARG A 177 -5.33 7.51 -6.68
CA ARG A 177 -6.46 6.65 -7.01
C ARG A 177 -6.78 6.67 -8.52
N GLN A 178 -6.77 7.83 -9.16
CA GLN A 178 -6.99 7.92 -10.62
C GLN A 178 -5.93 7.12 -11.38
N ILE A 179 -4.67 7.13 -10.93
CA ILE A 179 -3.60 6.34 -11.52
C ILE A 179 -3.87 4.84 -11.35
N LEU A 180 -4.26 4.42 -10.14
CA LEU A 180 -4.51 3.01 -9.84
C LEU A 180 -5.79 2.48 -10.51
N ASP A 181 -6.84 3.28 -10.60
CA ASP A 181 -8.11 2.90 -11.27
C ASP A 181 -7.93 2.72 -12.79
N ALA A 182 -6.87 3.32 -13.36
CA ALA A 182 -6.50 3.16 -14.78
C ALA A 182 -5.61 1.95 -15.05
N LEU A 183 -5.21 1.19 -14.04
CA LEU A 183 -4.39 -0.01 -14.22
C LEU A 183 -5.22 -1.15 -14.84
N PRO A 184 -4.66 -1.91 -15.78
CA PRO A 184 -5.35 -3.07 -16.36
C PRO A 184 -5.53 -4.22 -15.36
N ASN A 185 -4.63 -4.35 -14.38
CA ASN A 185 -4.66 -5.36 -13.33
C ASN A 185 -3.99 -4.81 -12.06
N PRO A 186 -4.12 -5.48 -10.91
CA PRO A 186 -3.38 -5.13 -9.69
C PRO A 186 -1.87 -5.13 -9.90
N LEU A 187 -1.17 -4.27 -9.17
CA LEU A 187 0.29 -4.20 -9.20
C LEU A 187 0.93 -5.44 -8.56
N HIS A 188 1.95 -5.93 -9.21
CA HIS A 188 2.82 -6.99 -8.72
C HIS A 188 4.28 -6.59 -8.88
N LEU A 189 5.05 -6.72 -7.79
CA LEU A 189 6.49 -6.47 -7.83
C LEU A 189 7.16 -7.43 -8.81
N CYS A 190 8.01 -6.91 -9.68
CA CYS A 190 8.83 -7.73 -10.55
C CYS A 190 9.93 -8.44 -9.75
N ASP A 191 10.22 -9.70 -10.13
CA ASP A 191 11.29 -10.52 -9.51
C ASP A 191 12.67 -10.02 -9.94
N SER A 192 12.97 -8.76 -9.64
CA SER A 192 14.28 -8.17 -9.87
C SER A 192 14.89 -7.81 -8.53
N SER A 193 16.02 -8.44 -8.22
CA SER A 193 16.75 -8.17 -6.98
C SER A 193 17.49 -6.83 -6.98
N TRP A 194 17.61 -6.19 -8.14
CA TRP A 194 18.46 -5.02 -8.33
C TRP A 194 17.71 -3.71 -8.50
N ASP A 195 16.44 -3.78 -8.91
CA ASP A 195 15.58 -2.62 -9.07
C ASP A 195 14.32 -2.79 -8.24
N PRO A 196 14.37 -2.31 -7.02
CA PRO A 196 13.40 -2.64 -6.00
C PRO A 196 12.01 -2.08 -6.24
N TYR A 197 11.86 -1.09 -7.10
CA TYR A 197 10.62 -0.32 -7.22
C TYR A 197 9.84 -0.60 -8.50
N THR A 198 10.27 -1.58 -9.28
CA THR A 198 9.60 -1.93 -10.54
C THR A 198 8.49 -2.94 -10.29
N SER A 199 7.28 -2.59 -10.70
CA SER A 199 6.12 -3.46 -10.68
C SER A 199 5.46 -3.54 -12.04
N THR A 200 4.67 -4.60 -12.23
CA THR A 200 3.87 -4.79 -13.44
C THR A 200 2.39 -4.84 -13.08
N ALA A 201 1.54 -4.34 -13.96
CA ALA A 201 0.09 -4.42 -13.87
C ALA A 201 -0.54 -5.12 -15.08
N GLY A 202 0.28 -5.73 -15.95
CA GLY A 202 -0.14 -6.41 -17.17
C GLY A 202 1.06 -6.92 -17.95
N GLU A 203 0.80 -7.67 -19.00
CA GLU A 203 1.83 -7.95 -19.97
C GLU A 203 2.29 -6.62 -20.58
N ASN A 204 3.60 -6.36 -20.53
CA ASN A 204 4.20 -5.13 -21.07
C ASN A 204 3.65 -3.81 -20.47
N TYR A 205 3.21 -3.85 -19.23
CA TYR A 205 2.80 -2.67 -18.47
C TYR A 205 3.62 -2.59 -17.17
N TYR A 206 4.46 -1.57 -17.04
CA TYR A 206 5.37 -1.43 -15.90
C TYR A 206 5.20 -0.08 -15.20
N MET A 207 5.46 -0.08 -13.91
CA MET A 207 5.55 1.12 -13.09
C MET A 207 6.82 1.09 -12.24
N ILE A 208 7.51 2.23 -12.17
CA ILE A 208 8.75 2.40 -11.37
C ILE A 208 8.57 3.63 -10.49
N TYR A 209 8.57 3.44 -9.17
CA TYR A 209 8.51 4.55 -8.23
C TYR A 209 9.91 4.94 -7.76
N LEU A 210 10.34 6.17 -8.05
CA LEU A 210 11.67 6.68 -7.71
C LEU A 210 11.76 7.22 -6.28
N GLY A 211 10.62 7.41 -5.61
CA GLY A 211 10.58 7.82 -4.22
C GLY A 211 11.23 9.17 -3.96
N LYS A 212 12.07 9.22 -2.93
CA LYS A 212 12.79 10.45 -2.54
C LYS A 212 14.02 10.74 -3.40
N GLU A 213 14.40 9.84 -4.27
CA GLU A 213 15.58 9.99 -5.10
C GLU A 213 15.36 11.05 -6.19
N ILE A 214 16.29 11.97 -6.31
CA ILE A 214 16.30 12.99 -7.36
C ILE A 214 17.36 12.59 -8.38
N LYS A 215 16.87 12.17 -9.55
CA LYS A 215 17.71 11.79 -10.70
C LYS A 215 17.50 12.78 -11.84
N PRO A 216 18.56 13.17 -12.58
CA PRO A 216 18.41 14.01 -13.76
C PRO A 216 17.79 13.24 -14.94
N GLU A 217 17.95 11.93 -14.95
CA GLU A 217 17.50 11.05 -16.03
C GLU A 217 17.31 9.61 -15.56
N TRP A 218 16.50 8.86 -16.30
CA TRP A 218 16.38 7.43 -16.17
C TRP A 218 16.72 6.76 -17.51
N ALA A 219 17.65 5.81 -17.51
CA ALA A 219 17.95 4.99 -18.67
C ALA A 219 16.87 3.92 -18.81
N PHE A 220 16.36 3.69 -20.03
CA PHE A 220 15.36 2.68 -20.26
C PHE A 220 15.92 1.28 -19.96
N ASP A 221 15.35 0.66 -18.94
CA ASP A 221 15.82 -0.59 -18.38
C ASP A 221 14.67 -1.32 -17.69
N LEU A 222 14.26 -2.49 -18.18
CA LEU A 222 13.14 -3.26 -17.64
C LEU A 222 13.54 -4.70 -17.32
N PRO A 223 12.95 -5.30 -16.26
CA PRO A 223 13.16 -6.70 -15.95
C PRO A 223 12.50 -7.62 -17.00
N VAL A 224 13.19 -8.69 -17.37
CA VAL A 224 12.69 -9.69 -18.33
C VAL A 224 11.64 -10.60 -17.70
N LYS A 225 11.76 -10.87 -16.40
CA LYS A 225 10.93 -11.82 -15.67
C LYS A 225 9.99 -11.13 -14.70
N ASN A 226 8.78 -11.64 -14.64
CA ASN A 226 7.87 -11.46 -13.53
C ASN A 226 7.10 -12.79 -13.32
N ALA A 227 6.49 -12.95 -12.15
CA ALA A 227 5.83 -14.20 -11.79
C ALA A 227 4.47 -14.40 -12.48
N PHE A 228 3.92 -13.38 -13.12
CA PHE A 228 2.50 -13.34 -13.54
C PHE A 228 2.30 -13.28 -15.05
N TYR A 229 3.30 -12.82 -15.80
CA TYR A 229 3.20 -12.57 -17.24
C TYR A 229 4.34 -13.22 -18.01
N PRO A 230 4.20 -13.40 -19.31
CA PRO A 230 5.28 -13.91 -20.17
C PRO A 230 6.56 -13.07 -20.06
N ARG A 231 7.68 -13.69 -20.35
CA ARG A 231 8.97 -12.97 -20.38
C ARG A 231 8.94 -11.89 -21.45
N LEU A 232 9.41 -10.70 -21.07
CA LEU A 232 9.58 -9.59 -22.01
C LEU A 232 10.54 -9.99 -23.13
N LYS A 233 10.12 -9.72 -24.37
CA LYS A 233 10.85 -10.10 -25.59
C LYS A 233 11.59 -8.91 -26.19
N GLU A 234 12.49 -9.20 -27.12
CA GLU A 234 13.10 -8.22 -27.99
C GLU A 234 12.06 -7.62 -28.96
N GLY A 235 12.25 -6.35 -29.32
CA GLY A 235 11.46 -5.65 -30.34
C GLY A 235 10.12 -5.10 -29.84
N VAL A 236 9.82 -5.23 -28.55
CA VAL A 236 8.62 -4.61 -27.95
C VAL A 236 8.84 -3.10 -27.81
N ARG A 237 7.86 -2.32 -28.24
CA ARG A 237 7.91 -0.86 -28.25
C ARG A 237 7.15 -0.29 -27.07
N PHE A 238 7.77 0.70 -26.39
CA PHE A 238 7.20 1.30 -25.21
C PHE A 238 7.17 2.82 -25.29
N LYS A 239 6.09 3.40 -24.79
CA LYS A 239 6.05 4.80 -24.37
C LYS A 239 6.26 4.90 -22.86
N VAL A 240 6.77 6.06 -22.44
CA VAL A 240 7.02 6.37 -21.02
C VAL A 240 6.31 7.64 -20.64
N GLU A 241 5.59 7.62 -19.54
CA GLU A 241 5.04 8.80 -18.90
C GLU A 241 5.76 9.04 -17.58
N VAL A 242 6.13 10.29 -17.36
CA VAL A 242 6.69 10.77 -16.09
C VAL A 242 5.55 11.39 -15.28
N ILE A 243 5.28 10.81 -14.14
CA ILE A 243 4.21 11.20 -13.21
C ILE A 243 4.87 11.83 -11.99
N ASP A 244 4.60 13.10 -11.75
CA ASP A 244 4.96 13.75 -10.50
C ASP A 244 3.80 13.55 -9.51
N THR A 245 3.99 12.66 -8.56
CA THR A 245 2.93 12.27 -7.64
C THR A 245 2.62 13.36 -6.62
N TRP A 246 3.58 14.25 -6.34
CA TRP A 246 3.37 15.39 -5.45
C TRP A 246 2.69 16.56 -6.14
N ASN A 247 3.17 16.94 -7.32
CA ASN A 247 2.57 18.05 -8.09
C ASN A 247 1.37 17.62 -8.92
N MET A 248 1.01 16.34 -8.91
CA MET A 248 -0.17 15.77 -9.58
C MET A 248 -0.15 16.03 -11.09
N THR A 249 0.98 15.81 -11.75
CA THR A 249 1.13 15.99 -13.20
C THR A 249 1.53 14.70 -13.88
N ILE A 250 1.12 14.54 -15.14
CA ILE A 250 1.51 13.44 -16.01
C ILE A 250 2.03 14.04 -17.30
N ALA A 251 3.24 13.68 -17.69
CA ALA A 251 3.87 14.12 -18.93
C ALA A 251 4.37 12.91 -19.72
N GLU A 252 3.91 12.75 -20.95
CA GLU A 252 4.41 11.71 -21.84
C GLU A 252 5.77 12.13 -22.42
N TRP A 253 6.74 11.21 -22.37
CA TRP A 253 8.03 11.40 -22.97
C TRP A 253 7.92 11.20 -24.51
N PRO A 254 8.47 12.11 -25.34
CA PRO A 254 8.20 12.13 -26.78
C PRO A 254 8.92 11.03 -27.57
N VAL A 255 9.72 10.18 -26.90
CA VAL A 255 10.48 9.12 -27.55
C VAL A 255 9.88 7.76 -27.21
N VAL A 256 9.68 6.94 -28.24
CA VAL A 256 9.31 5.53 -28.09
C VAL A 256 10.59 4.71 -27.99
N PHE A 257 10.64 3.80 -27.02
CA PHE A 257 11.76 2.91 -26.78
C PHE A 257 11.45 1.53 -27.39
N GLU A 258 12.47 0.83 -27.85
CA GLU A 258 12.34 -0.53 -28.39
C GLU A 258 13.33 -1.46 -27.68
N THR A 259 12.84 -2.57 -27.15
CA THR A 259 13.64 -3.48 -26.34
C THR A 259 14.71 -4.22 -27.14
N THR A 260 15.90 -4.36 -26.54
CA THR A 260 16.96 -5.26 -27.02
C THR A 260 16.62 -6.72 -26.74
N ALA A 261 17.41 -7.63 -27.31
CA ALA A 261 17.52 -8.98 -26.79
C ALA A 261 17.88 -8.93 -25.27
N PRO A 262 17.35 -9.87 -24.49
CA PRO A 262 17.65 -9.92 -23.04
C PRO A 262 19.15 -10.08 -22.76
N VAL A 263 19.67 -9.24 -21.89
CA VAL A 263 21.02 -9.35 -21.33
C VAL A 263 20.88 -9.74 -19.87
N LYS A 264 21.21 -10.98 -19.53
CA LYS A 264 20.93 -11.58 -18.20
C LYS A 264 19.41 -11.60 -17.95
N ASP A 265 18.94 -10.78 -17.03
CA ASP A 265 17.56 -10.66 -16.58
C ASP A 265 16.90 -9.31 -16.94
N ARG A 266 17.55 -8.52 -17.83
CA ARG A 266 17.10 -7.19 -18.23
C ARG A 266 17.04 -7.02 -19.76
N VAL A 267 16.17 -6.11 -20.20
CA VAL A 267 16.18 -5.53 -21.55
C VAL A 267 16.44 -4.03 -21.44
N TYR A 268 17.05 -3.49 -22.49
CA TYR A 268 17.40 -2.08 -22.59
C TYR A 268 16.79 -1.52 -23.88
N ASP A 269 16.82 -0.21 -24.05
CA ASP A 269 16.48 0.38 -25.33
C ASP A 269 17.58 0.13 -26.37
N LYS A 270 17.22 -0.23 -27.60
CA LYS A 270 18.15 -0.46 -28.71
C LYS A 270 19.04 0.75 -29.00
N ASN A 271 18.54 1.96 -28.77
CA ASN A 271 19.25 3.21 -29.00
C ASN A 271 19.88 3.78 -27.71
N GLN A 272 19.88 3.01 -26.61
CA GLN A 272 20.36 3.46 -25.29
C GLN A 272 19.67 4.74 -24.81
N GLY A 273 18.38 4.85 -25.13
CA GLY A 273 17.57 6.02 -24.86
C GLY A 273 17.38 6.28 -23.36
N ARG A 274 17.19 7.55 -23.04
CA ARG A 274 16.99 8.03 -21.68
C ARG A 274 15.81 8.98 -21.61
N VAL A 275 15.14 8.98 -20.49
CA VAL A 275 14.09 9.92 -20.13
C VAL A 275 14.71 10.99 -19.23
N ARG A 276 14.62 12.26 -19.62
CA ARG A 276 14.97 13.37 -18.71
C ARG A 276 13.89 13.49 -17.64
N LEU A 277 14.33 13.64 -16.40
CA LEU A 277 13.44 13.74 -15.27
C LEU A 277 13.44 15.18 -14.72
N PRO A 278 12.31 15.64 -14.18
CA PRO A 278 12.29 16.85 -13.37
C PRO A 278 13.25 16.69 -12.18
N ALA A 279 13.89 17.77 -11.77
CA ALA A 279 14.75 17.77 -10.58
C ALA A 279 13.90 17.82 -9.30
N SER A 280 12.99 16.86 -9.16
CA SER A 280 12.07 16.72 -8.03
C SER A 280 12.01 15.28 -7.55
N PRO A 281 11.72 15.06 -6.25
CA PRO A 281 11.44 13.72 -5.72
C PRO A 281 10.03 13.26 -6.04
N TYR A 282 9.68 12.05 -5.64
CA TYR A 282 8.34 11.44 -5.71
C TYR A 282 7.83 11.21 -7.14
N LEU A 283 8.75 10.97 -8.07
CA LEU A 283 8.41 10.64 -9.44
C LEU A 283 8.06 9.16 -9.57
N LEU A 284 7.11 8.91 -10.46
CA LEU A 284 6.67 7.58 -10.89
C LEU A 284 6.78 7.52 -12.41
N LEU A 285 7.35 6.47 -12.94
CA LEU A 285 7.36 6.18 -14.36
C LEU A 285 6.28 5.16 -14.67
N ARG A 286 5.46 5.43 -15.68
CA ARG A 286 4.53 4.48 -16.26
C ARG A 286 4.98 4.14 -17.66
N ILE A 287 5.26 2.86 -17.91
CA ILE A 287 5.84 2.35 -19.15
C ILE A 287 4.84 1.37 -19.75
N THR A 288 4.34 1.68 -20.92
CA THR A 288 3.29 0.91 -21.57
C THR A 288 3.64 0.60 -23.02
N GLU A 289 3.30 -0.62 -23.47
CA GLU A 289 3.47 -1.02 -24.86
C GLU A 289 2.67 -0.11 -25.79
N VAL A 290 3.24 0.16 -26.94
CA VAL A 290 2.58 0.82 -28.07
C VAL A 290 2.59 -0.09 -29.29
N GLU A 291 1.49 -0.11 -30.01
CA GLU A 291 1.34 -0.87 -31.25
C GLU A 291 2.30 -0.39 -32.36
#